data_8268f3fbe30997d4342ff28016d8d4df
#
_entry.id   8268f3fbe30997d4342ff28016d8d4df
#
_cell.length_a   1.000
_cell.length_b   1.000
_cell.length_c   1.000
_cell.angle_alpha   90.00
_cell.angle_beta   90.00
_cell.angle_gamma   90.00
#
_symmetry.space_group_name_H-M   'P 1'
#
loop_
_entity.id
_entity.type
_entity.pdbx_description
1 polymer ?
#
loop_
_entity_poly.entity_id
_entity_poly.type
_entity_poly.pdbx_seq_one_letter_code
_entity_poly.pdbx_strand_id
1 'polypeptide(L)'
;MDANEAVAPLPGPKLQTTRAAPRPEPTLAPPRSEATRATLLTGPILPTLLRLALPTMVVLLAQTAVNIAEAYYVGFLGTDALAGVALVFPVFMLMTMMSNGGLGSGVSSAVARAIGAGRKDDADALVFHAIVLAVICGALFTFGTIWGGPALYRSLGGRAEALDAALKYSNYLFAGAIAVWIVNLQAAALRGSGNVRVPAMVTLVGALVMIPASPILIFGLGPVPRLGIGGAGIAFGVYYGAAMLFLLRYMASGRAGLTFKVVPMRVHLFADILKVGVPTAVNTVLTNLTVILVTGAVGLFGTTALAAYGIASRLDYVMIPILFGLCTATLTMVGINIGAGEVARARKIAGVSAFVGLALTGGIGGIVALHPPLWLNLFSHDAEVLRDGTIYLRVVAPAYAALGFGFVIAFAAQGAGHVFWPFVASLVRIAVAAGCGWLAVGHFGGGMAALAGMVTASLIAYAAICSIVMLSRSVWRLDVR
;
A
#
# COMPACT_ATOMS: atom_id res chain seq x y z
N MET A 1 -95.34 59.43 -10.98
CA MET A 1 -95.46 58.34 -10.07
C MET A 1 -94.34 57.40 -10.44
N ASP A 2 -93.43 57.63 -9.90
CA ASP A 2 -92.15 57.23 -9.38
C ASP A 2 -91.61 55.93 -9.95
N ALA A 3 -90.62 56.08 -10.80
CA ALA A 3 -89.73 55.05 -11.20
C ALA A 3 -88.28 55.44 -10.83
N ASN A 4 -87.71 54.73 -9.89
CA ASN A 4 -86.32 54.84 -9.56
C ASN A 4 -85.75 53.44 -9.63
N GLU A 5 -85.34 53.05 -10.85
CA GLU A 5 -84.55 51.81 -11.05
C GLU A 5 -83.06 52.14 -10.93
N ALA A 6 -82.50 51.70 -9.82
CA ALA A 6 -81.07 51.79 -9.58
C ALA A 6 -80.29 50.72 -10.42
N VAL A 7 -79.51 51.18 -11.39
CA VAL A 7 -78.62 50.36 -12.18
C VAL A 7 -77.42 49.92 -11.32
N ALA A 8 -77.30 48.64 -11.11
CA ALA A 8 -76.13 48.02 -10.42
C ALA A 8 -74.86 48.11 -11.30
N PRO A 9 -73.69 48.45 -10.74
CA PRO A 9 -72.48 48.51 -11.51
C PRO A 9 -71.95 47.09 -11.87
N LEU A 10 -71.52 46.96 -13.10
CA LEU A 10 -70.85 45.72 -13.63
C LEU A 10 -69.60 45.40 -12.85
N PRO A 11 -69.29 44.08 -12.54
CA PRO A 11 -68.10 43.72 -11.86
C PRO A 11 -66.87 43.91 -12.80
N GLY A 12 -65.90 44.69 -12.33
CA GLY A 12 -64.63 44.90 -13.01
C GLY A 12 -63.78 43.58 -13.15
N PRO A 13 -62.83 43.51 -14.13
CA PRO A 13 -62.08 42.33 -14.36
C PRO A 13 -61.16 41.99 -13.16
N LYS A 14 -61.35 40.77 -12.60
CA LYS A 14 -60.48 40.23 -11.58
C LYS A 14 -59.07 40.05 -12.18
N LEU A 15 -58.09 40.88 -11.78
CA LEU A 15 -56.67 40.68 -12.00
C LEU A 15 -56.29 39.33 -11.39
N GLN A 16 -56.07 38.33 -12.25
CA GLN A 16 -55.42 37.10 -11.87
C GLN A 16 -53.96 37.45 -11.51
N THR A 17 -53.64 37.50 -10.21
CA THR A 17 -52.27 37.52 -9.76
C THR A 17 -51.61 36.19 -10.18
N THR A 18 -50.85 36.23 -11.25
CA THR A 18 -49.97 35.14 -11.66
C THR A 18 -48.99 34.93 -10.52
N ARG A 19 -49.21 33.89 -9.74
CA ARG A 19 -48.27 33.40 -8.73
C ARG A 19 -47.00 33.05 -9.47
N ALA A 20 -45.93 33.84 -9.32
CA ALA A 20 -44.62 33.54 -9.87
C ALA A 20 -44.21 32.14 -9.41
N ALA A 21 -43.85 31.29 -10.37
CA ALA A 21 -43.30 29.95 -10.09
C ALA A 21 -42.16 30.07 -9.08
N PRO A 22 -42.09 29.21 -8.05
CA PRO A 22 -41.02 29.25 -7.07
C PRO A 22 -39.69 29.15 -7.83
N ARG A 23 -38.77 30.09 -7.61
CA ARG A 23 -37.43 30.02 -8.09
C ARG A 23 -36.85 28.67 -7.68
N PRO A 24 -36.21 27.89 -8.60
CA PRO A 24 -35.55 26.67 -8.21
C PRO A 24 -34.53 27.04 -7.13
N GLU A 25 -34.65 26.38 -5.95
CA GLU A 25 -33.66 26.49 -4.89
C GLU A 25 -32.28 26.17 -5.49
N PRO A 26 -31.25 26.95 -5.18
CA PRO A 26 -29.91 26.62 -5.62
C PRO A 26 -29.57 25.22 -5.12
N THR A 27 -29.48 24.23 -6.01
CA THR A 27 -29.03 22.88 -5.72
C THR A 27 -27.61 23.02 -5.19
N LEU A 28 -27.45 22.96 -3.88
CA LEU A 28 -26.16 22.92 -3.21
C LEU A 28 -25.37 21.77 -3.85
N ALA A 29 -24.19 22.08 -4.38
CA ALA A 29 -23.32 21.05 -4.95
C ALA A 29 -23.14 19.92 -3.92
N PRO A 30 -23.27 18.65 -4.33
CA PRO A 30 -23.21 17.53 -3.41
C PRO A 30 -21.88 17.55 -2.63
N PRO A 31 -21.88 17.13 -1.36
CA PRO A 31 -20.67 17.05 -0.57
C PRO A 31 -19.57 16.31 -1.34
N ARG A 32 -18.33 16.76 -1.21
CA ARG A 32 -17.18 16.17 -1.96
C ARG A 32 -17.10 14.64 -1.88
N SER A 33 -17.54 14.06 -0.77
CA SER A 33 -17.60 12.59 -0.57
C SER A 33 -18.62 11.92 -1.49
N GLU A 34 -19.79 12.53 -1.69
CA GLU A 34 -20.82 12.00 -2.58
C GLU A 34 -20.45 12.13 -4.05
N ALA A 35 -19.86 13.25 -4.45
CA ALA A 35 -19.36 13.43 -5.80
C ALA A 35 -18.25 12.42 -6.13
N THR A 36 -17.35 12.15 -5.18
CA THR A 36 -16.31 11.12 -5.33
C THR A 36 -16.92 9.74 -5.42
N ARG A 37 -17.87 9.40 -4.53
CA ARG A 37 -18.59 8.12 -4.56
C ARG A 37 -19.31 7.92 -5.90
N ALA A 38 -20.03 8.92 -6.38
CA ALA A 38 -20.71 8.85 -7.68
C ALA A 38 -19.72 8.56 -8.83
N THR A 39 -18.58 9.28 -8.88
CA THR A 39 -17.54 9.04 -9.89
C THR A 39 -17.00 7.62 -9.83
N LEU A 40 -16.81 7.03 -8.64
CA LEU A 40 -16.29 5.68 -8.47
C LEU A 40 -17.31 4.60 -8.84
N LEU A 41 -18.62 4.91 -8.71
CA LEU A 41 -19.71 4.01 -9.08
C LEU A 41 -20.06 4.06 -10.57
N THR A 42 -19.97 5.22 -11.23
CA THR A 42 -20.49 5.39 -12.60
C THR A 42 -19.44 5.80 -13.63
N GLY A 43 -18.30 6.37 -13.19
CA GLY A 43 -17.26 6.89 -14.07
C GLY A 43 -16.55 5.81 -14.90
N PRO A 44 -15.83 6.18 -15.97
CA PRO A 44 -15.06 5.25 -16.78
C PRO A 44 -13.97 4.56 -15.96
N ILE A 45 -13.83 3.22 -16.10
CA ILE A 45 -13.00 2.41 -15.20
C ILE A 45 -11.52 2.78 -15.31
N LEU A 46 -10.94 2.72 -16.52
CA LEU A 46 -9.51 2.90 -16.72
C LEU A 46 -9.01 4.31 -16.32
N PRO A 47 -9.63 5.42 -16.76
CA PRO A 47 -9.21 6.75 -16.32
C PRO A 47 -9.33 6.96 -14.81
N THR A 48 -10.39 6.43 -14.18
CA THR A 48 -10.59 6.52 -12.74
C THR A 48 -9.52 5.71 -12.00
N LEU A 49 -9.22 4.50 -12.46
CA LEU A 49 -8.16 3.64 -11.93
C LEU A 49 -6.80 4.34 -11.96
N LEU A 50 -6.41 4.89 -13.12
CA LEU A 50 -5.14 5.60 -13.27
C LEU A 50 -5.07 6.87 -12.40
N ARG A 51 -6.17 7.62 -12.31
CA ARG A 51 -6.26 8.80 -11.43
C ARG A 51 -6.04 8.48 -9.95
N LEU A 52 -6.44 7.30 -9.51
CA LEU A 52 -6.22 6.83 -8.14
C LEU A 52 -4.84 6.20 -7.96
N ALA A 53 -4.33 5.50 -8.99
CA ALA A 53 -3.05 4.78 -8.92
C ALA A 53 -1.84 5.73 -8.97
N LEU A 54 -1.83 6.70 -9.90
CA LEU A 54 -0.68 7.56 -10.15
C LEU A 54 -0.16 8.30 -8.91
N PRO A 55 -1.00 8.95 -8.06
CA PRO A 55 -0.49 9.61 -6.86
C PRO A 55 0.21 8.66 -5.90
N THR A 56 -0.30 7.44 -5.76
CA THR A 56 0.31 6.41 -4.88
C THR A 56 1.63 5.90 -5.46
N MET A 57 1.74 5.73 -6.77
CA MET A 57 3.00 5.36 -7.44
C MET A 57 4.08 6.42 -7.19
N VAL A 58 3.76 7.70 -7.39
CA VAL A 58 4.68 8.82 -7.17
C VAL A 58 5.15 8.88 -5.71
N VAL A 59 4.23 8.65 -4.76
CA VAL A 59 4.56 8.57 -3.32
C VAL A 59 5.60 7.50 -3.03
N LEU A 60 5.41 6.30 -3.56
CA LEU A 60 6.31 5.18 -3.30
C LEU A 60 7.69 5.40 -3.92
N LEU A 61 7.76 6.03 -5.09
CA LEU A 61 9.03 6.44 -5.68
C LEU A 61 9.73 7.52 -4.84
N ALA A 62 8.98 8.49 -4.31
CA ALA A 62 9.53 9.50 -3.42
C ALA A 62 10.05 8.90 -2.10
N GLN A 63 9.32 7.93 -1.52
CA GLN A 63 9.79 7.19 -0.33
C GLN A 63 11.10 6.43 -0.60
N THR A 64 11.21 5.79 -1.77
CA THR A 64 12.45 5.13 -2.17
C THR A 64 13.61 6.11 -2.28
N ALA A 65 13.37 7.30 -2.85
CA ALA A 65 14.40 8.35 -2.93
C ALA A 65 14.84 8.84 -1.54
N VAL A 66 13.91 9.01 -0.58
CA VAL A 66 14.25 9.36 0.81
C VAL A 66 15.11 8.27 1.45
N ASN A 67 14.75 6.99 1.31
CA ASN A 67 15.53 5.89 1.87
C ASN A 67 16.95 5.83 1.31
N ILE A 68 17.11 6.10 0.01
CA ILE A 68 18.43 6.16 -0.64
C ILE A 68 19.24 7.36 -0.11
N ALA A 69 18.62 8.54 -0.03
CA ALA A 69 19.26 9.74 0.48
C ALA A 69 19.71 9.56 1.94
N GLU A 70 18.91 8.93 2.77
CA GLU A 70 19.24 8.67 4.17
C GLU A 70 20.42 7.69 4.29
N ALA A 71 20.41 6.59 3.54
CA ALA A 71 21.54 5.66 3.50
C ALA A 71 22.83 6.37 3.04
N TYR A 72 22.73 7.27 2.07
CA TYR A 72 23.84 8.09 1.60
C TYR A 72 24.39 8.99 2.73
N TYR A 73 23.52 9.72 3.44
CA TYR A 73 23.96 10.61 4.54
C TYR A 73 24.58 9.83 5.71
N VAL A 74 24.00 8.68 6.06
CA VAL A 74 24.55 7.81 7.11
C VAL A 74 25.91 7.24 6.70
N GLY A 75 26.14 7.00 5.41
CA GLY A 75 27.43 6.54 4.88
C GLY A 75 28.60 7.45 5.25
N PHE A 76 28.40 8.77 5.41
CA PHE A 76 29.43 9.70 5.86
C PHE A 76 29.79 9.58 7.36
N LEU A 77 28.98 8.87 8.16
CA LEU A 77 29.28 8.60 9.57
C LEU A 77 30.23 7.43 9.78
N GLY A 78 30.54 6.68 8.71
CA GLY A 78 31.42 5.53 8.72
C GLY A 78 30.71 4.19 8.53
N THR A 79 31.52 3.14 8.40
CA THR A 79 31.03 1.78 8.09
C THR A 79 30.17 1.16 9.19
N ASP A 80 30.49 1.43 10.46
CA ASP A 80 29.73 0.92 11.60
C ASP A 80 28.32 1.53 11.70
N ALA A 81 28.20 2.82 11.40
CA ALA A 81 26.89 3.49 11.33
C ALA A 81 26.04 2.90 10.18
N LEU A 82 26.65 2.68 9.02
CA LEU A 82 25.97 2.09 7.87
C LEU A 82 25.53 0.64 8.16
N ALA A 83 26.41 -0.14 8.80
CA ALA A 83 26.08 -1.50 9.26
C ALA A 83 24.96 -1.48 10.30
N GLY A 84 24.96 -0.51 11.21
CA GLY A 84 23.87 -0.32 12.18
C GLY A 84 22.52 -0.07 11.51
N VAL A 85 22.44 0.82 10.52
CA VAL A 85 21.20 1.04 9.74
C VAL A 85 20.80 -0.23 8.99
N ALA A 86 21.74 -0.94 8.40
CA ALA A 86 21.46 -2.18 7.66
C ALA A 86 20.84 -3.27 8.56
N LEU A 87 21.21 -3.35 9.84
CA LEU A 87 20.62 -4.25 10.83
C LEU A 87 19.18 -3.86 11.19
N VAL A 88 18.88 -2.56 11.25
CA VAL A 88 17.54 -2.04 11.64
C VAL A 88 16.57 -2.06 10.46
N PHE A 89 17.05 -1.89 9.24
CA PHE A 89 16.26 -1.73 8.03
C PHE A 89 15.23 -2.86 7.79
N PRO A 90 15.53 -4.16 7.96
CA PRO A 90 14.54 -5.23 7.79
C PRO A 90 13.36 -5.11 8.74
N VAL A 91 13.60 -4.71 10.00
CA VAL A 91 12.54 -4.54 11.01
C VAL A 91 11.67 -3.32 10.69
N PHE A 92 12.29 -2.24 10.24
CA PHE A 92 11.59 -1.05 9.77
C PHE A 92 10.72 -1.33 8.52
N MET A 93 11.27 -2.07 7.55
CA MET A 93 10.53 -2.50 6.36
C MET A 93 9.34 -3.40 6.72
N LEU A 94 9.55 -4.35 7.63
CA LEU A 94 8.45 -5.20 8.12
C LEU A 94 7.33 -4.37 8.74
N MET A 95 7.66 -3.43 9.62
CA MET A 95 6.69 -2.52 10.25
C MET A 95 5.92 -1.70 9.20
N THR A 96 6.62 -1.10 8.24
CA THR A 96 6.00 -0.28 7.19
C THR A 96 5.12 -1.10 6.25
N MET A 97 5.55 -2.29 5.87
CA MET A 97 4.75 -3.19 5.03
C MET A 97 3.52 -3.72 5.76
N MET A 98 3.63 -4.07 7.04
CA MET A 98 2.49 -4.51 7.85
C MET A 98 1.48 -3.39 8.07
N SER A 99 1.94 -2.16 8.33
CA SER A 99 1.05 -1.02 8.58
C SER A 99 0.39 -0.51 7.29
N ASN A 100 1.10 -0.46 6.17
CA ASN A 100 0.58 0.09 4.91
C ASN A 100 -0.12 -0.97 4.05
N GLY A 101 0.54 -2.11 3.82
CA GLY A 101 0.04 -3.20 2.96
C GLY A 101 -0.80 -4.23 3.71
N GLY A 102 -0.49 -4.51 4.99
CA GLY A 102 -1.20 -5.47 5.83
C GLY A 102 -2.50 -4.90 6.40
N LEU A 103 -2.44 -4.40 7.63
CA LEU A 103 -3.61 -3.82 8.31
C LEU A 103 -4.19 -2.61 7.55
N GLY A 104 -3.35 -1.82 6.87
CA GLY A 104 -3.80 -0.73 6.02
C GLY A 104 -4.75 -1.18 4.90
N SER A 105 -4.49 -2.33 4.27
CA SER A 105 -5.43 -2.90 3.29
C SER A 105 -6.78 -3.26 3.93
N GLY A 106 -6.76 -3.77 5.16
CA GLY A 106 -7.97 -4.05 5.95
C GLY A 106 -8.79 -2.79 6.21
N VAL A 107 -8.14 -1.73 6.67
CA VAL A 107 -8.78 -0.42 6.90
C VAL A 107 -9.35 0.14 5.59
N SER A 108 -8.54 0.17 4.52
CA SER A 108 -8.96 0.69 3.22
C SER A 108 -10.16 -0.08 2.66
N SER A 109 -10.16 -1.41 2.78
CA SER A 109 -11.23 -2.30 2.35
C SER A 109 -12.53 -2.07 3.16
N ALA A 110 -12.45 -2.00 4.49
CA ALA A 110 -13.61 -1.78 5.35
C ALA A 110 -14.24 -0.41 5.10
N VAL A 111 -13.42 0.65 5.01
CA VAL A 111 -13.88 2.02 4.70
C VAL A 111 -14.51 2.09 3.31
N ALA A 112 -13.88 1.48 2.29
CA ALA A 112 -14.40 1.46 0.93
C ALA A 112 -15.78 0.81 0.86
N ARG A 113 -15.97 -0.34 1.51
CA ARG A 113 -17.27 -1.03 1.58
C ARG A 113 -18.33 -0.22 2.33
N ALA A 114 -17.96 0.41 3.45
CA ALA A 114 -18.88 1.24 4.23
C ALA A 114 -19.37 2.47 3.43
N ILE A 115 -18.45 3.15 2.72
CA ILE A 115 -18.79 4.28 1.84
C ILE A 115 -19.64 3.82 0.65
N GLY A 116 -19.29 2.70 0.03
CA GLY A 116 -20.08 2.11 -1.04
C GLY A 116 -21.52 1.83 -0.62
N ALA A 117 -21.71 1.26 0.56
CA ALA A 117 -23.02 0.98 1.15
C ALA A 117 -23.77 2.22 1.63
N GLY A 118 -23.19 3.42 1.53
CA GLY A 118 -23.80 4.66 2.06
C GLY A 118 -23.75 4.79 3.58
N ARG A 119 -23.08 3.87 4.30
CA ARG A 119 -22.98 3.86 5.77
C ARG A 119 -21.84 4.77 6.23
N LYS A 120 -22.07 6.09 6.12
CA LYS A 120 -21.05 7.09 6.45
C LYS A 120 -20.64 7.05 7.91
N ASP A 121 -21.58 6.84 8.83
CA ASP A 121 -21.28 6.77 10.28
C ASP A 121 -20.36 5.60 10.62
N ASP A 122 -20.51 4.45 9.94
CA ASP A 122 -19.58 3.33 10.09
C ASP A 122 -18.22 3.64 9.48
N ALA A 123 -18.18 4.33 8.32
CA ALA A 123 -16.92 4.76 7.72
C ALA A 123 -16.15 5.73 8.63
N ASP A 124 -16.83 6.68 9.27
CA ASP A 124 -16.25 7.61 10.24
C ASP A 124 -15.80 6.86 11.52
N ALA A 125 -16.59 5.90 12.00
CA ALA A 125 -16.25 5.08 13.15
C ALA A 125 -15.01 4.18 12.86
N LEU A 126 -14.88 3.63 11.65
CA LEU A 126 -13.70 2.83 11.24
C LEU A 126 -12.40 3.62 11.34
N VAL A 127 -12.41 4.95 11.15
CA VAL A 127 -11.24 5.81 11.34
C VAL A 127 -10.74 5.74 12.79
N PHE A 128 -11.63 5.85 13.77
CA PHE A 128 -11.28 5.75 15.18
C PHE A 128 -10.76 4.36 15.54
N HIS A 129 -11.44 3.29 15.08
CA HIS A 129 -11.01 1.91 15.31
C HIS A 129 -9.64 1.62 14.68
N ALA A 130 -9.36 2.19 13.50
CA ALA A 130 -8.04 2.10 12.88
C ALA A 130 -6.95 2.79 13.72
N ILE A 131 -7.25 3.94 14.36
CA ILE A 131 -6.29 4.60 15.26
C ILE A 131 -6.01 3.76 16.48
N VAL A 132 -7.02 3.14 17.09
CA VAL A 132 -6.83 2.24 18.23
C VAL A 132 -5.90 1.08 17.85
N LEU A 133 -6.15 0.44 16.70
CA LEU A 133 -5.26 -0.62 16.19
C LEU A 133 -3.85 -0.11 15.93
N ALA A 134 -3.73 1.11 15.37
CA ALA A 134 -2.43 1.73 15.11
C ALA A 134 -1.63 1.96 16.40
N VAL A 135 -2.29 2.43 17.47
CA VAL A 135 -1.65 2.62 18.78
C VAL A 135 -1.21 1.28 19.35
N ILE A 136 -2.07 0.25 19.31
CA ILE A 136 -1.72 -1.08 19.81
C ILE A 136 -0.53 -1.67 19.05
N CYS A 137 -0.59 -1.70 17.71
CA CYS A 137 0.48 -2.26 16.90
C CYS A 137 1.77 -1.42 16.99
N GLY A 138 1.65 -0.09 16.98
CA GLY A 138 2.80 0.81 17.15
C GLY A 138 3.47 0.62 18.51
N ALA A 139 2.69 0.48 19.59
CA ALA A 139 3.21 0.18 20.92
C ALA A 139 3.93 -1.17 20.96
N LEU A 140 3.36 -2.21 20.35
CA LEU A 140 4.01 -3.53 20.26
C LEU A 140 5.37 -3.43 19.55
N PHE A 141 5.48 -2.68 18.45
CA PHE A 141 6.76 -2.44 17.77
C PHE A 141 7.71 -1.65 18.65
N THR A 142 7.26 -0.55 19.27
CA THR A 142 8.09 0.27 20.16
C THR A 142 8.66 -0.57 21.31
N PHE A 143 7.80 -1.27 22.07
CA PHE A 143 8.26 -2.06 23.20
C PHE A 143 9.07 -3.28 22.76
N GLY A 144 8.66 -3.95 21.68
CA GLY A 144 9.36 -5.11 21.13
C GLY A 144 10.78 -4.77 20.67
N THR A 145 10.99 -3.61 20.04
CA THR A 145 12.32 -3.19 19.58
C THR A 145 13.17 -2.58 20.68
N ILE A 146 12.61 -1.83 21.61
CA ILE A 146 13.37 -1.25 22.73
C ILE A 146 13.89 -2.36 23.68
N TRP A 147 13.05 -3.33 24.04
CA TRP A 147 13.45 -4.41 24.95
C TRP A 147 14.10 -5.59 24.23
N GLY A 148 13.58 -5.99 23.09
CA GLY A 148 14.08 -7.10 22.29
C GLY A 148 15.22 -6.75 21.34
N GLY A 149 15.45 -5.45 21.07
CA GLY A 149 16.45 -4.96 20.11
C GLY A 149 17.85 -5.52 20.33
N PRO A 150 18.40 -5.50 21.57
CA PRO A 150 19.73 -6.03 21.79
C PRO A 150 19.88 -7.51 21.42
N ALA A 151 18.88 -8.35 21.72
CA ALA A 151 18.88 -9.76 21.34
C ALA A 151 18.70 -9.94 19.83
N LEU A 152 17.73 -9.20 19.26
CA LEU A 152 17.41 -9.24 17.84
C LEU A 152 18.60 -8.85 16.97
N TYR A 153 19.23 -7.69 17.23
CA TYR A 153 20.34 -7.23 16.40
C TYR A 153 21.61 -8.05 16.58
N ARG A 154 21.84 -8.64 17.78
CA ARG A 154 22.91 -9.64 17.96
C ARG A 154 22.67 -10.89 17.13
N SER A 155 21.44 -11.40 17.09
CA SER A 155 21.10 -12.59 16.29
C SER A 155 21.24 -12.33 14.78
N LEU A 156 21.09 -11.08 14.34
CA LEU A 156 21.31 -10.63 12.97
C LEU A 156 22.81 -10.37 12.64
N GLY A 157 23.71 -10.63 13.58
CA GLY A 157 25.16 -10.50 13.38
C GLY A 157 25.74 -9.16 13.84
N GLY A 158 24.96 -8.31 14.51
CA GLY A 158 25.43 -7.05 15.08
C GLY A 158 26.44 -7.27 16.22
N ARG A 159 27.63 -6.64 16.13
CA ARG A 159 28.69 -6.72 17.13
C ARG A 159 29.30 -5.34 17.36
N ALA A 160 29.86 -5.14 18.56
CA ALA A 160 30.60 -3.94 18.95
C ALA A 160 29.90 -2.64 18.49
N GLU A 161 30.61 -1.74 17.83
CA GLU A 161 30.15 -0.41 17.42
C GLU A 161 28.95 -0.44 16.46
N ALA A 162 28.86 -1.45 15.57
CA ALA A 162 27.71 -1.62 14.68
C ALA A 162 26.41 -1.95 15.47
N LEU A 163 26.52 -2.73 16.57
CA LEU A 163 25.37 -3.00 17.44
C LEU A 163 24.93 -1.75 18.19
N ASP A 164 25.87 -0.96 18.73
CA ASP A 164 25.55 0.29 19.42
C ASP A 164 24.92 1.32 18.47
N ALA A 165 25.43 1.43 17.24
CA ALA A 165 24.84 2.24 16.19
C ALA A 165 23.41 1.78 15.85
N ALA A 166 23.19 0.48 15.69
CA ALA A 166 21.86 -0.11 15.45
C ALA A 166 20.90 0.21 16.58
N LEU A 167 21.29 0.02 17.84
CA LEU A 167 20.45 0.29 19.00
C LEU A 167 20.12 1.79 19.12
N LYS A 168 21.11 2.65 18.93
CA LYS A 168 20.92 4.10 18.97
C LYS A 168 19.95 4.57 17.88
N TYR A 169 20.12 4.12 16.66
CA TYR A 169 19.21 4.44 15.55
C TYR A 169 17.80 3.88 15.78
N SER A 170 17.70 2.61 16.11
CA SER A 170 16.48 1.87 16.35
C SER A 170 15.62 2.48 17.45
N ASN A 171 16.23 2.83 18.61
CA ASN A 171 15.49 3.38 19.73
C ASN A 171 14.78 4.70 19.37
N TYR A 172 15.46 5.61 18.65
CA TYR A 172 14.82 6.84 18.18
C TYR A 172 13.78 6.60 17.09
N LEU A 173 14.08 5.73 16.13
CA LEU A 173 13.17 5.39 15.03
C LEU A 173 11.87 4.77 15.53
N PHE A 174 11.96 3.74 16.38
CA PHE A 174 10.80 3.01 16.88
C PHE A 174 10.09 3.69 18.06
N ALA A 175 10.71 4.67 18.71
CA ALA A 175 9.96 5.58 19.58
C ALA A 175 8.86 6.32 18.80
N GLY A 176 9.06 6.55 17.49
CA GLY A 176 8.06 7.09 16.57
C GLY A 176 7.11 6.05 15.96
N ALA A 177 7.21 4.77 16.29
CA ALA A 177 6.43 3.71 15.62
C ALA A 177 4.91 3.93 15.71
N ILE A 178 4.40 4.39 16.83
CA ILE A 178 2.97 4.72 16.99
C ILE A 178 2.54 5.76 15.94
N ALA A 179 3.34 6.81 15.73
CA ALA A 179 3.04 7.83 14.73
C ALA A 179 3.06 7.25 13.31
N VAL A 180 4.03 6.39 13.00
CA VAL A 180 4.11 5.68 11.70
C VAL A 180 2.85 4.86 11.45
N TRP A 181 2.42 4.06 12.42
CA TRP A 181 1.21 3.25 12.32
C TRP A 181 -0.04 4.12 12.13
N ILE A 182 -0.21 5.19 12.92
CA ILE A 182 -1.36 6.10 12.80
C ILE A 182 -1.38 6.74 11.41
N VAL A 183 -0.25 7.27 10.92
CA VAL A 183 -0.16 7.89 9.59
C VAL A 183 -0.53 6.90 8.49
N ASN A 184 0.01 5.68 8.53
CA ASN A 184 -0.23 4.67 7.50
C ASN A 184 -1.68 4.18 7.50
N LEU A 185 -2.30 3.92 8.67
CA LEU A 185 -3.69 3.47 8.73
C LEU A 185 -4.68 4.59 8.38
N GLN A 186 -4.39 5.84 8.73
CA GLN A 186 -5.21 6.98 8.29
C GLN A 186 -5.07 7.26 6.80
N ALA A 187 -3.85 7.17 6.26
CA ALA A 187 -3.63 7.24 4.82
C ALA A 187 -4.41 6.13 4.09
N ALA A 188 -4.46 4.92 4.67
CA ALA A 188 -5.25 3.81 4.15
C ALA A 188 -6.76 4.10 4.20
N ALA A 189 -7.28 4.67 5.29
CA ALA A 189 -8.68 5.09 5.39
C ALA A 189 -9.04 6.14 4.32
N LEU A 190 -8.17 7.13 4.11
CA LEU A 190 -8.34 8.13 3.07
C LEU A 190 -8.29 7.52 1.66
N ARG A 191 -7.37 6.60 1.40
CA ARG A 191 -7.34 5.86 0.12
C ARG A 191 -8.63 5.06 -0.09
N GLY A 192 -9.10 4.37 0.95
CA GLY A 192 -10.37 3.63 0.94
C GLY A 192 -11.59 4.52 0.64
N SER A 193 -11.56 5.78 1.00
CA SER A 193 -12.59 6.76 0.65
C SER A 193 -12.46 7.34 -0.77
N GLY A 194 -11.42 6.96 -1.51
CA GLY A 194 -11.09 7.54 -2.83
C GLY A 194 -10.27 8.83 -2.75
N ASN A 195 -9.91 9.31 -1.56
CA ASN A 195 -9.05 10.48 -1.37
C ASN A 195 -7.58 10.05 -1.31
N VAL A 196 -6.97 9.85 -2.47
CA VAL A 196 -5.54 9.50 -2.59
C VAL A 196 -4.61 10.71 -2.59
N ARG A 197 -5.16 11.92 -2.84
CA ARG A 197 -4.35 13.14 -3.00
C ARG A 197 -3.74 13.59 -1.68
N VAL A 198 -4.52 13.60 -0.60
CA VAL A 198 -4.03 14.10 0.70
C VAL A 198 -2.91 13.23 1.26
N PRO A 199 -3.05 11.89 1.34
CA PRO A 199 -1.93 11.04 1.73
C PRO A 199 -0.70 11.23 0.85
N ALA A 200 -0.90 11.37 -0.48
CA ALA A 200 0.19 11.61 -1.41
C ALA A 200 0.91 12.93 -1.13
N MET A 201 0.17 14.01 -0.93
CA MET A 201 0.77 15.32 -0.61
C MET A 201 1.52 15.30 0.72
N VAL A 202 0.98 14.67 1.77
CA VAL A 202 1.66 14.54 3.06
C VAL A 202 2.99 13.83 2.91
N THR A 203 3.02 12.73 2.17
CA THR A 203 4.26 11.97 1.95
C THR A 203 5.25 12.72 1.07
N LEU A 204 4.79 13.38 -0.01
CA LEU A 204 5.67 14.15 -0.90
C LEU A 204 6.28 15.38 -0.19
N VAL A 205 5.46 16.12 0.54
CA VAL A 205 5.96 17.25 1.36
C VAL A 205 6.93 16.73 2.43
N GLY A 206 6.59 15.60 3.06
CA GLY A 206 7.47 14.95 4.01
C GLY A 206 8.81 14.54 3.40
N ALA A 207 8.81 13.93 2.21
CA ALA A 207 10.03 13.58 1.50
C ALA A 207 10.89 14.82 1.20
N LEU A 208 10.24 15.90 0.72
CA LEU A 208 10.93 17.15 0.42
C LEU A 208 11.54 17.82 1.65
N VAL A 209 10.91 17.68 2.81
CA VAL A 209 11.41 18.20 4.10
C VAL A 209 12.47 17.27 4.69
N MET A 210 12.28 15.94 4.59
CA MET A 210 13.20 14.96 5.17
C MET A 210 14.59 14.99 4.53
N ILE A 211 14.67 15.16 3.21
CA ILE A 211 15.95 15.18 2.49
C ILE A 211 16.90 16.25 3.05
N PRO A 212 16.52 17.51 3.27
CA PRO A 212 17.38 18.49 3.92
C PRO A 212 17.41 18.41 5.45
N ALA A 213 16.34 17.96 6.12
CA ALA A 213 16.29 17.92 7.58
C ALA A 213 17.17 16.81 8.18
N SER A 214 17.26 15.66 7.52
CA SER A 214 18.07 14.55 7.99
C SER A 214 19.55 14.92 8.13
N PRO A 215 20.26 15.50 7.13
CA PRO A 215 21.65 15.90 7.28
C PRO A 215 21.84 17.03 8.32
N ILE A 216 20.88 17.94 8.50
CA ILE A 216 20.94 18.98 9.54
C ILE A 216 21.04 18.35 10.93
N LEU A 217 20.24 17.32 11.21
CA LEU A 217 20.23 16.61 12.48
C LEU A 217 21.42 15.64 12.63
N ILE A 218 21.85 15.01 11.53
CA ILE A 218 22.98 14.07 11.54
C ILE A 218 24.29 14.80 11.80
N PHE A 219 24.57 15.87 11.05
CA PHE A 219 25.86 16.56 11.06
C PHE A 219 25.93 17.77 12.00
N GLY A 220 24.76 18.25 12.49
CA GLY A 220 24.72 19.38 13.37
C GLY A 220 24.99 20.71 12.66
N LEU A 221 24.12 21.06 11.68
CA LEU A 221 24.25 22.30 10.92
C LEU A 221 23.49 23.45 11.62
N GLY A 222 24.13 24.62 11.73
CA GLY A 222 23.57 25.81 12.39
C GLY A 222 23.48 25.64 13.92
N PRO A 223 22.32 25.96 14.55
CA PRO A 223 22.17 25.89 16.01
C PRO A 223 21.90 24.47 16.52
N VAL A 224 21.79 23.47 15.63
CA VAL A 224 21.45 22.11 15.98
C VAL A 224 22.69 21.31 16.35
N PRO A 225 22.72 20.63 17.53
CA PRO A 225 23.86 19.79 17.91
C PRO A 225 24.00 18.59 16.98
N ARG A 226 25.23 18.11 16.80
CA ARG A 226 25.52 16.91 16.02
C ARG A 226 24.99 15.67 16.74
N LEU A 227 23.91 15.07 16.21
CA LEU A 227 23.25 13.91 16.80
C LEU A 227 23.74 12.57 16.20
N GLY A 228 24.55 12.63 15.13
CA GLY A 228 25.05 11.46 14.43
C GLY A 228 23.91 10.56 13.92
N ILE A 229 24.06 9.25 14.04
CA ILE A 229 23.07 8.28 13.58
C ILE A 229 21.71 8.41 14.29
N GLY A 230 21.70 8.88 15.55
CA GLY A 230 20.44 9.17 16.25
C GLY A 230 19.62 10.28 15.59
N GLY A 231 20.32 11.26 14.96
CA GLY A 231 19.68 12.34 14.20
C GLY A 231 18.80 11.85 13.06
N ALA A 232 19.22 10.80 12.36
CA ALA A 232 18.41 10.15 11.32
C ALA A 232 17.10 9.56 11.90
N GLY A 233 17.18 8.83 13.01
CA GLY A 233 16.00 8.29 13.70
C GLY A 233 15.04 9.38 14.20
N ILE A 234 15.59 10.46 14.76
CA ILE A 234 14.82 11.63 15.23
C ILE A 234 14.12 12.32 14.06
N ALA A 235 14.79 12.50 12.91
CA ALA A 235 14.20 13.09 11.72
C ALA A 235 12.94 12.34 11.28
N PHE A 236 13.00 11.02 11.25
CA PHE A 236 11.83 10.17 10.96
C PHE A 236 10.71 10.36 12.00
N GLY A 237 11.04 10.32 13.29
CA GLY A 237 10.07 10.53 14.37
C GLY A 237 9.36 11.88 14.27
N VAL A 238 10.09 12.96 14.01
CA VAL A 238 9.54 14.31 13.83
C VAL A 238 8.63 14.39 12.60
N TYR A 239 9.07 13.83 11.47
CA TYR A 239 8.27 13.78 10.26
C TYR A 239 6.95 13.05 10.48
N TYR A 240 7.00 11.82 11.00
CA TYR A 240 5.77 11.04 11.24
C TYR A 240 4.89 11.66 12.31
N GLY A 241 5.47 12.29 13.34
CA GLY A 241 4.72 13.05 14.35
C GLY A 241 3.98 14.25 13.74
N ALA A 242 4.64 15.03 12.91
CA ALA A 242 4.03 16.16 12.21
C ALA A 242 2.95 15.68 11.21
N ALA A 243 3.21 14.63 10.44
CA ALA A 243 2.26 14.04 9.51
C ALA A 243 1.02 13.50 10.25
N MET A 244 1.20 12.85 11.39
CA MET A 244 0.12 12.36 12.26
C MET A 244 -0.78 13.52 12.72
N LEU A 245 -0.19 14.57 13.28
CA LEU A 245 -0.94 15.74 13.76
C LEU A 245 -1.70 16.42 12.62
N PHE A 246 -1.07 16.55 11.46
CA PHE A 246 -1.71 17.12 10.27
C PHE A 246 -2.92 16.29 9.83
N LEU A 247 -2.75 14.95 9.68
CA LEU A 247 -3.83 14.07 9.24
C LEU A 247 -4.98 14.03 10.25
N LEU A 248 -4.69 13.97 11.55
CA LEU A 248 -5.69 14.02 12.62
C LEU A 248 -6.51 15.31 12.54
N ARG A 249 -5.84 16.47 12.42
CA ARG A 249 -6.52 17.77 12.26
C ARG A 249 -7.34 17.86 10.98
N TYR A 250 -6.76 17.37 9.87
CA TYR A 250 -7.44 17.36 8.58
C TYR A 250 -8.72 16.52 8.60
N MET A 251 -8.68 15.34 9.22
CA MET A 251 -9.86 14.48 9.37
C MET A 251 -10.87 15.05 10.38
N ALA A 252 -10.40 15.63 11.48
CA ALA A 252 -11.27 16.30 12.46
C ALA A 252 -11.98 17.52 11.88
N SER A 253 -11.40 18.22 10.91
CA SER A 253 -12.03 19.36 10.23
C SER A 253 -13.18 19.00 9.29
N GLY A 254 -13.46 17.72 9.05
CA GLY A 254 -14.49 17.23 8.14
C GLY A 254 -14.20 17.42 6.64
N ARG A 255 -13.07 18.08 6.29
CA ARG A 255 -12.68 18.33 4.88
C ARG A 255 -12.25 17.08 4.12
N ALA A 256 -11.97 16.01 4.85
CA ALA A 256 -11.50 14.75 4.30
C ALA A 256 -12.60 13.92 3.61
N GLY A 257 -13.87 14.24 3.83
CA GLY A 257 -15.01 13.37 3.49
C GLY A 257 -15.23 12.25 4.50
N LEU A 258 -14.22 11.94 5.33
CA LEU A 258 -14.26 11.15 6.54
C LEU A 258 -14.00 12.05 7.74
N THR A 259 -14.66 11.78 8.85
CA THR A 259 -14.52 12.59 10.06
C THR A 259 -13.94 11.75 11.19
N PHE A 260 -12.88 12.26 11.83
CA PHE A 260 -12.39 11.66 13.07
C PHE A 260 -13.31 12.09 14.23
N LYS A 261 -13.97 11.12 14.85
CA LYS A 261 -14.74 11.28 16.07
C LYS A 261 -14.45 10.13 17.01
N VAL A 262 -14.35 10.43 18.31
CA VAL A 262 -14.28 9.39 19.33
C VAL A 262 -15.67 8.77 19.46
N VAL A 263 -15.78 7.49 19.23
CA VAL A 263 -17.03 6.73 19.25
C VAL A 263 -16.89 5.51 20.16
N PRO A 264 -17.99 4.95 20.68
CA PRO A 264 -17.93 3.68 21.40
C PRO A 264 -17.28 2.59 20.55
N MET A 265 -16.45 1.75 21.19
CA MET A 265 -15.80 0.63 20.52
C MET A 265 -16.83 -0.40 20.09
N ARG A 266 -16.81 -0.80 18.82
CA ARG A 266 -17.69 -1.78 18.21
C ARG A 266 -16.87 -2.94 17.68
N VAL A 267 -17.04 -4.12 18.27
CA VAL A 267 -16.25 -5.32 17.94
C VAL A 267 -16.35 -5.69 16.47
N HIS A 268 -17.53 -5.53 15.85
CA HIS A 268 -17.72 -5.86 14.43
C HIS A 268 -16.88 -4.99 13.49
N LEU A 269 -16.61 -3.71 13.84
CA LEU A 269 -15.76 -2.83 13.03
C LEU A 269 -14.28 -3.24 13.12
N PHE A 270 -13.82 -3.67 14.29
CA PHE A 270 -12.49 -4.30 14.41
C PHE A 270 -12.42 -5.59 13.57
N ALA A 271 -13.45 -6.44 13.67
CA ALA A 271 -13.51 -7.67 12.90
C ALA A 271 -13.47 -7.41 11.38
N ASP A 272 -14.15 -6.37 10.88
CA ASP A 272 -14.13 -5.97 9.48
C ASP A 272 -12.74 -5.54 9.00
N ILE A 273 -11.96 -4.86 9.83
CA ILE A 273 -10.58 -4.49 9.53
C ILE A 273 -9.67 -5.73 9.59
N LEU A 274 -9.77 -6.51 10.69
CA LEU A 274 -8.86 -7.61 10.96
C LEU A 274 -9.08 -8.81 10.03
N LYS A 275 -10.31 -9.06 9.59
CA LYS A 275 -10.67 -10.13 8.62
C LYS A 275 -9.84 -10.03 7.33
N VAL A 276 -9.54 -8.83 6.89
CA VAL A 276 -8.70 -8.59 5.70
C VAL A 276 -7.26 -8.29 6.12
N GLY A 277 -7.09 -7.46 7.14
CA GLY A 277 -5.79 -6.93 7.54
C GLY A 277 -4.81 -7.98 8.06
N VAL A 278 -5.26 -8.90 8.92
CA VAL A 278 -4.39 -9.93 9.51
C VAL A 278 -3.88 -10.92 8.45
N PRO A 279 -4.73 -11.56 7.63
CA PRO A 279 -4.23 -12.45 6.58
C PRO A 279 -3.31 -11.73 5.58
N THR A 280 -3.59 -10.45 5.29
CA THR A 280 -2.73 -9.67 4.38
C THR A 280 -1.39 -9.33 5.03
N ALA A 281 -1.35 -9.05 6.32
CA ALA A 281 -0.10 -8.84 7.06
C ALA A 281 0.75 -10.14 7.09
N VAL A 282 0.13 -11.28 7.35
CA VAL A 282 0.80 -12.60 7.27
C VAL A 282 1.32 -12.86 5.86
N ASN A 283 0.52 -12.53 4.83
CA ASN A 283 0.93 -12.65 3.44
C ASN A 283 2.18 -11.83 3.11
N THR A 284 2.31 -10.63 3.70
CA THR A 284 3.51 -9.80 3.57
C THR A 284 4.74 -10.51 4.15
N VAL A 285 4.60 -11.13 5.32
CA VAL A 285 5.69 -11.94 5.93
C VAL A 285 6.07 -13.12 5.05
N LEU A 286 5.09 -13.88 4.53
CA LEU A 286 5.32 -15.02 3.64
C LEU A 286 6.05 -14.60 2.36
N THR A 287 5.70 -13.44 1.79
CA THR A 287 6.37 -12.92 0.60
C THR A 287 7.84 -12.61 0.85
N ASN A 288 8.16 -11.94 1.97
CA ASN A 288 9.55 -11.67 2.35
C ASN A 288 10.32 -12.95 2.66
N LEU A 289 9.69 -13.88 3.38
CA LEU A 289 10.29 -15.20 3.67
C LEU A 289 10.61 -15.97 2.39
N THR A 290 9.73 -15.91 1.37
CA THR A 290 9.98 -16.51 0.07
C THR A 290 11.26 -15.96 -0.57
N VAL A 291 11.45 -14.64 -0.56
CA VAL A 291 12.65 -14.00 -1.10
C VAL A 291 13.90 -14.46 -0.35
N ILE A 292 13.85 -14.47 0.99
CA ILE A 292 14.99 -14.91 1.84
C ILE A 292 15.36 -16.36 1.53
N LEU A 293 14.38 -17.25 1.47
CA LEU A 293 14.62 -18.67 1.23
C LEU A 293 15.15 -18.94 -0.19
N VAL A 294 14.62 -18.25 -1.20
CA VAL A 294 15.14 -18.34 -2.58
C VAL A 294 16.56 -17.80 -2.65
N THR A 295 16.85 -16.68 -1.97
CA THR A 295 18.21 -16.12 -1.88
C THR A 295 19.17 -17.14 -1.25
N GLY A 296 18.74 -17.83 -0.18
CA GLY A 296 19.51 -18.91 0.44
C GLY A 296 19.80 -20.07 -0.52
N ALA A 297 18.81 -20.49 -1.33
CA ALA A 297 18.99 -21.53 -2.34
C ALA A 297 19.97 -21.09 -3.44
N VAL A 298 19.91 -19.83 -3.88
CA VAL A 298 20.89 -19.26 -4.82
C VAL A 298 22.31 -19.26 -4.24
N GLY A 299 22.43 -19.00 -2.94
CA GLY A 299 23.72 -19.01 -2.23
C GLY A 299 24.47 -20.34 -2.33
N LEU A 300 23.79 -21.47 -2.59
CA LEU A 300 24.41 -22.78 -2.81
C LEU A 300 25.23 -22.82 -4.12
N PHE A 301 24.99 -21.95 -5.08
CA PHE A 301 25.73 -21.84 -6.33
C PHE A 301 27.00 -20.97 -6.22
N GLY A 302 27.20 -20.31 -5.08
CA GLY A 302 28.36 -19.45 -4.84
C GLY A 302 28.05 -17.95 -4.98
N THR A 303 29.10 -17.16 -4.77
CA THR A 303 28.99 -15.68 -4.67
C THR A 303 28.61 -15.01 -5.99
N THR A 304 29.09 -15.54 -7.12
CA THR A 304 28.80 -15.02 -8.47
C THR A 304 27.32 -15.16 -8.81
N ALA A 305 26.74 -16.35 -8.57
CA ALA A 305 25.32 -16.59 -8.76
C ALA A 305 24.44 -15.73 -7.82
N LEU A 306 24.89 -15.53 -6.57
CA LEU A 306 24.21 -14.67 -5.61
C LEU A 306 24.24 -13.21 -6.07
N ALA A 307 25.34 -12.73 -6.62
CA ALA A 307 25.43 -11.39 -7.21
C ALA A 307 24.49 -11.24 -8.42
N ALA A 308 24.47 -12.23 -9.32
CA ALA A 308 23.60 -12.26 -10.48
C ALA A 308 22.11 -12.21 -10.09
N TYR A 309 21.69 -13.04 -9.12
CA TYR A 309 20.33 -13.02 -8.57
C TYR A 309 20.01 -11.70 -7.89
N GLY A 310 20.95 -11.16 -7.11
CA GLY A 310 20.79 -9.87 -6.43
C GLY A 310 20.53 -8.73 -7.41
N ILE A 311 21.20 -8.71 -8.57
CA ILE A 311 20.94 -7.74 -9.65
C ILE A 311 19.60 -8.01 -10.33
N ALA A 312 19.30 -9.26 -10.64
CA ALA A 312 18.05 -9.63 -11.31
C ALA A 312 16.82 -9.31 -10.45
N SER A 313 16.85 -9.62 -9.15
CA SER A 313 15.76 -9.38 -8.21
C SER A 313 15.51 -7.88 -7.92
N ARG A 314 16.47 -6.98 -8.22
CA ARG A 314 16.24 -5.53 -8.14
C ARG A 314 15.16 -5.05 -9.10
N LEU A 315 14.86 -5.79 -10.15
CA LEU A 315 13.75 -5.48 -11.04
C LEU A 315 12.40 -5.51 -10.31
N ASP A 316 12.24 -6.40 -9.33
CA ASP A 316 11.05 -6.48 -8.48
C ASP A 316 10.83 -5.16 -7.72
N TYR A 317 11.90 -4.53 -7.21
CA TYR A 317 11.82 -3.26 -6.48
C TYR A 317 11.38 -2.08 -7.35
N VAL A 318 11.58 -2.15 -8.67
CA VAL A 318 11.05 -1.15 -9.61
C VAL A 318 9.57 -1.40 -9.90
N MET A 319 9.16 -2.66 -10.01
CA MET A 319 7.79 -3.02 -10.32
C MET A 319 6.83 -2.89 -9.13
N ILE A 320 7.29 -3.17 -7.90
CA ILE A 320 6.46 -3.13 -6.69
C ILE A 320 5.74 -1.78 -6.51
N PRO A 321 6.38 -0.60 -6.58
CA PRO A 321 5.69 0.68 -6.48
C PRO A 321 4.58 0.87 -7.51
N ILE A 322 4.83 0.47 -8.74
CA ILE A 322 3.88 0.58 -9.85
C ILE A 322 2.66 -0.32 -9.58
N LEU A 323 2.92 -1.59 -9.26
CA LEU A 323 1.87 -2.54 -8.92
C LEU A 323 1.08 -2.12 -7.69
N PHE A 324 1.75 -1.66 -6.64
CA PHE A 324 1.06 -1.30 -5.40
C PHE A 324 0.11 -0.12 -5.57
N GLY A 325 0.49 0.87 -6.39
CA GLY A 325 -0.41 1.98 -6.76
C GLY A 325 -1.66 1.48 -7.48
N LEU A 326 -1.50 0.60 -8.47
CA LEU A 326 -2.60 -0.02 -9.21
C LEU A 326 -3.48 -0.89 -8.28
N CYS A 327 -2.86 -1.70 -7.44
CA CYS A 327 -3.52 -2.60 -6.51
C CYS A 327 -4.38 -1.85 -5.48
N THR A 328 -3.87 -0.78 -4.88
CA THR A 328 -4.62 0.02 -3.90
C THR A 328 -5.79 0.75 -4.54
N ALA A 329 -5.64 1.25 -5.77
CA ALA A 329 -6.72 1.82 -6.55
C ALA A 329 -7.81 0.79 -6.86
N THR A 330 -7.41 -0.42 -7.26
CA THR A 330 -8.32 -1.55 -7.53
C THR A 330 -9.09 -1.94 -6.27
N LEU A 331 -8.40 -2.10 -5.13
CA LEU A 331 -9.01 -2.41 -3.82
C LEU A 331 -10.11 -1.39 -3.49
N THR A 332 -9.80 -0.10 -3.61
CA THR A 332 -10.76 0.98 -3.31
C THR A 332 -11.96 0.94 -4.23
N MET A 333 -11.73 0.86 -5.55
CA MET A 333 -12.82 0.84 -6.54
C MET A 333 -13.70 -0.41 -6.38
N VAL A 334 -13.10 -1.58 -6.20
CA VAL A 334 -13.85 -2.84 -5.96
C VAL A 334 -14.62 -2.75 -4.65
N GLY A 335 -13.99 -2.30 -3.56
CA GLY A 335 -14.64 -2.19 -2.26
C GLY A 335 -15.87 -1.29 -2.27
N ILE A 336 -15.78 -0.11 -2.91
CA ILE A 336 -16.92 0.81 -3.05
C ILE A 336 -18.04 0.18 -3.88
N ASN A 337 -17.72 -0.49 -5.00
CA ASN A 337 -18.75 -1.11 -5.85
C ASN A 337 -19.40 -2.32 -5.16
N ILE A 338 -18.64 -3.15 -4.44
CA ILE A 338 -19.19 -4.22 -3.62
C ILE A 338 -20.09 -3.67 -2.52
N GLY A 339 -19.65 -2.64 -1.80
CA GLY A 339 -20.47 -1.99 -0.77
C GLY A 339 -21.79 -1.43 -1.31
N ALA A 340 -21.79 -0.93 -2.54
CA ALA A 340 -22.98 -0.42 -3.22
C ALA A 340 -23.88 -1.53 -3.84
N GLY A 341 -23.47 -2.81 -3.80
CA GLY A 341 -24.20 -3.89 -4.44
C GLY A 341 -23.89 -4.07 -5.94
N GLU A 342 -23.02 -3.23 -6.50
CA GLU A 342 -22.66 -3.21 -7.93
C GLU A 342 -21.64 -4.30 -8.27
N VAL A 343 -21.99 -5.56 -8.02
CA VAL A 343 -21.11 -6.73 -8.16
C VAL A 343 -20.59 -6.90 -9.58
N ALA A 344 -21.44 -6.73 -10.58
CA ALA A 344 -21.05 -6.86 -11.99
C ALA A 344 -19.95 -5.85 -12.36
N ARG A 345 -20.09 -4.60 -11.88
CA ARG A 345 -19.10 -3.55 -12.09
C ARG A 345 -17.81 -3.82 -11.32
N ALA A 346 -17.90 -4.29 -10.07
CA ALA A 346 -16.74 -4.68 -9.28
C ALA A 346 -15.89 -5.75 -9.98
N ARG A 347 -16.52 -6.79 -10.54
CA ARG A 347 -15.83 -7.82 -11.35
C ARG A 347 -15.19 -7.25 -12.61
N LYS A 348 -15.88 -6.35 -13.31
CA LYS A 348 -15.32 -5.67 -14.49
C LYS A 348 -14.10 -4.81 -14.12
N ILE A 349 -14.15 -4.08 -12.99
CA ILE A 349 -13.02 -3.33 -12.46
C ILE A 349 -11.84 -4.26 -12.18
N ALA A 350 -12.07 -5.36 -11.46
CA ALA A 350 -11.04 -6.35 -11.17
C ALA A 350 -10.38 -6.90 -12.44
N GLY A 351 -11.17 -7.26 -13.46
CA GLY A 351 -10.68 -7.77 -14.74
C GLY A 351 -9.86 -6.74 -15.53
N VAL A 352 -10.37 -5.51 -15.67
CA VAL A 352 -9.64 -4.42 -16.36
C VAL A 352 -8.34 -4.10 -15.64
N SER A 353 -8.39 -3.98 -14.31
CA SER A 353 -7.19 -3.70 -13.51
C SER A 353 -6.16 -4.82 -13.59
N ALA A 354 -6.60 -6.08 -13.57
CA ALA A 354 -5.72 -7.24 -13.70
C ALA A 354 -5.05 -7.28 -15.08
N PHE A 355 -5.78 -6.95 -16.14
CA PHE A 355 -5.21 -6.84 -17.48
C PHE A 355 -4.16 -5.71 -17.56
N VAL A 356 -4.41 -4.56 -16.95
CA VAL A 356 -3.43 -3.47 -16.87
C VAL A 356 -2.19 -3.93 -16.09
N GLY A 357 -2.36 -4.61 -14.96
CA GLY A 357 -1.25 -5.16 -14.18
C GLY A 357 -0.42 -6.17 -14.99
N LEU A 358 -1.08 -7.10 -15.68
CA LEU A 358 -0.46 -8.08 -16.58
C LEU A 358 0.32 -7.37 -17.71
N ALA A 359 -0.28 -6.37 -18.36
CA ALA A 359 0.34 -5.67 -19.47
C ALA A 359 1.58 -4.87 -19.02
N LEU A 360 1.50 -4.18 -17.86
CA LEU A 360 2.61 -3.41 -17.32
C LEU A 360 3.79 -4.30 -16.93
N THR A 361 3.55 -5.30 -16.09
CA THR A 361 4.64 -6.16 -15.61
C THR A 361 5.11 -7.15 -16.67
N GLY A 362 4.20 -7.63 -17.51
CA GLY A 362 4.52 -8.47 -18.66
C GLY A 362 5.29 -7.72 -19.73
N GLY A 363 4.98 -6.44 -19.97
CA GLY A 363 5.74 -5.58 -20.87
C GLY A 363 7.18 -5.37 -20.40
N ILE A 364 7.37 -4.98 -19.12
CA ILE A 364 8.70 -4.83 -18.51
C ILE A 364 9.44 -6.16 -18.53
N GLY A 365 8.79 -7.24 -18.06
CA GLY A 365 9.37 -8.57 -18.01
C GLY A 365 9.72 -9.11 -19.40
N GLY A 366 8.87 -8.88 -20.40
CA GLY A 366 9.11 -9.26 -21.78
C GLY A 366 10.34 -8.58 -22.38
N ILE A 367 10.46 -7.25 -22.20
CA ILE A 367 11.64 -6.49 -22.68
C ILE A 367 12.92 -7.04 -22.04
N VAL A 368 12.92 -7.26 -20.72
CA VAL A 368 14.09 -7.73 -19.98
C VAL A 368 14.40 -9.21 -20.31
N ALA A 369 13.39 -10.05 -20.56
CA ALA A 369 13.58 -11.44 -20.97
C ALA A 369 14.22 -11.56 -22.37
N LEU A 370 13.80 -10.68 -23.30
CA LEU A 370 14.35 -10.65 -24.66
C LEU A 370 15.77 -10.08 -24.68
N HIS A 371 16.01 -9.05 -23.88
CA HIS A 371 17.29 -8.34 -23.82
C HIS A 371 17.79 -8.17 -22.37
N PRO A 372 18.17 -9.28 -21.66
CA PRO A 372 18.66 -9.21 -20.27
C PRO A 372 19.85 -8.25 -20.06
N PRO A 373 20.78 -8.07 -21.02
CA PRO A 373 21.87 -7.13 -20.86
C PRO A 373 21.45 -5.68 -20.66
N LEU A 374 20.25 -5.26 -21.14
CA LEU A 374 19.74 -3.90 -20.89
C LEU A 374 19.61 -3.61 -19.39
N TRP A 375 19.31 -4.62 -18.60
CA TRP A 375 19.22 -4.48 -17.15
C TRP A 375 20.52 -4.81 -16.45
N LEU A 376 21.14 -5.94 -16.79
CA LEU A 376 22.30 -6.46 -16.09
C LEU A 376 23.53 -5.56 -16.24
N ASN A 377 23.80 -5.02 -17.43
CA ASN A 377 24.95 -4.16 -17.71
C ASN A 377 24.92 -2.82 -16.94
N LEU A 378 23.76 -2.44 -16.36
CA LEU A 378 23.70 -1.28 -15.48
C LEU A 378 24.45 -1.49 -14.15
N PHE A 379 24.70 -2.75 -13.77
CA PHE A 379 25.21 -3.10 -12.45
C PHE A 379 26.52 -3.89 -12.49
N SER A 380 26.77 -4.69 -13.53
CA SER A 380 27.95 -5.54 -13.63
C SER A 380 28.38 -5.73 -15.08
N HIS A 381 29.70 -5.93 -15.27
CA HIS A 381 30.32 -6.30 -16.54
C HIS A 381 31.04 -7.64 -16.45
N ASP A 382 30.92 -8.31 -15.31
CA ASP A 382 31.48 -9.65 -15.11
C ASP A 382 30.74 -10.70 -15.96
N ALA A 383 31.47 -11.46 -16.76
CA ALA A 383 30.89 -12.39 -17.73
C ALA A 383 30.08 -13.52 -17.08
N GLU A 384 30.51 -14.02 -15.91
CA GLU A 384 29.78 -15.06 -15.19
C GLU A 384 28.50 -14.54 -14.56
N VAL A 385 28.55 -13.34 -13.93
CA VAL A 385 27.37 -12.65 -13.38
C VAL A 385 26.34 -12.38 -14.48
N LEU A 386 26.80 -11.92 -15.65
CA LEU A 386 25.92 -11.66 -16.79
C LEU A 386 25.30 -12.96 -17.34
N ARG A 387 26.09 -14.07 -17.40
CA ARG A 387 25.56 -15.36 -17.82
C ARG A 387 24.45 -15.87 -16.90
N ASP A 388 24.72 -15.93 -15.59
CA ASP A 388 23.79 -16.49 -14.63
C ASP A 388 22.57 -15.60 -14.47
N GLY A 389 22.74 -14.26 -14.48
CA GLY A 389 21.64 -13.29 -14.49
C GLY A 389 20.79 -13.39 -15.76
N THR A 390 21.41 -13.64 -16.92
CA THR A 390 20.68 -13.86 -18.18
C THR A 390 19.84 -15.12 -18.12
N ILE A 391 20.38 -16.23 -17.62
CA ILE A 391 19.63 -17.49 -17.44
C ILE A 391 18.42 -17.25 -16.55
N TYR A 392 18.63 -16.60 -15.39
CA TYR A 392 17.55 -16.31 -14.44
C TYR A 392 16.46 -15.42 -15.07
N LEU A 393 16.84 -14.28 -15.66
CA LEU A 393 15.88 -13.32 -16.22
C LEU A 393 15.11 -13.88 -17.42
N ARG A 394 15.73 -14.66 -18.29
CA ARG A 394 15.03 -15.30 -19.43
C ARG A 394 13.92 -16.24 -18.97
N VAL A 395 14.11 -16.90 -17.84
CA VAL A 395 13.14 -17.87 -17.32
C VAL A 395 12.09 -17.19 -16.45
N VAL A 396 12.48 -16.25 -15.55
CA VAL A 396 11.56 -15.66 -14.57
C VAL A 396 10.82 -14.43 -15.12
N ALA A 397 11.49 -13.57 -15.89
CA ALA A 397 10.91 -12.30 -16.28
C ALA A 397 9.62 -12.40 -17.12
N PRO A 398 9.40 -13.39 -17.99
CA PRO A 398 8.11 -13.59 -18.65
C PRO A 398 6.96 -13.85 -17.67
N ALA A 399 7.23 -14.50 -16.53
CA ALA A 399 6.24 -14.80 -15.50
C ALA A 399 5.83 -13.56 -14.67
N TYR A 400 6.49 -12.43 -14.84
CA TYR A 400 6.05 -11.18 -14.22
C TYR A 400 4.66 -10.74 -14.70
N ALA A 401 4.24 -11.13 -15.90
CA ALA A 401 2.85 -10.97 -16.35
C ALA A 401 1.86 -11.67 -15.41
N ALA A 402 2.17 -12.90 -15.02
CA ALA A 402 1.36 -13.66 -14.06
C ALA A 402 1.42 -13.02 -12.65
N LEU A 403 2.59 -12.54 -12.22
CA LEU A 403 2.73 -11.82 -10.95
C LEU A 403 1.80 -10.61 -10.90
N GLY A 404 1.86 -9.72 -11.91
CA GLY A 404 1.04 -8.52 -11.95
C GLY A 404 -0.44 -8.81 -11.97
N PHE A 405 -0.87 -9.77 -12.76
CA PHE A 405 -2.25 -10.24 -12.78
C PHE A 405 -2.70 -10.74 -11.40
N GLY A 406 -1.95 -11.66 -10.80
CA GLY A 406 -2.27 -12.27 -9.52
C GLY A 406 -2.32 -11.27 -8.37
N PHE A 407 -1.36 -10.32 -8.33
CA PHE A 407 -1.33 -9.26 -7.32
C PHE A 407 -2.58 -8.37 -7.39
N VAL A 408 -2.96 -7.93 -8.58
CA VAL A 408 -4.14 -7.06 -8.76
C VAL A 408 -5.42 -7.80 -8.35
N ILE A 409 -5.58 -9.08 -8.74
CA ILE A 409 -6.73 -9.89 -8.33
C ILE A 409 -6.75 -10.12 -6.81
N ALA A 410 -5.60 -10.32 -6.18
CA ALA A 410 -5.52 -10.44 -4.72
C ALA A 410 -6.02 -9.17 -4.01
N PHE A 411 -5.66 -7.98 -4.52
CA PHE A 411 -6.15 -6.72 -3.98
C PHE A 411 -7.63 -6.46 -4.29
N ALA A 412 -8.13 -6.93 -5.44
CA ALA A 412 -9.55 -6.92 -5.74
C ALA A 412 -10.33 -7.77 -4.73
N ALA A 413 -9.83 -8.95 -4.40
CA ALA A 413 -10.41 -9.83 -3.37
C ALA A 413 -10.39 -9.17 -1.98
N GLN A 414 -9.29 -8.49 -1.62
CA GLN A 414 -9.21 -7.69 -0.38
C GLN A 414 -10.27 -6.58 -0.37
N GLY A 415 -10.47 -5.88 -1.50
CA GLY A 415 -11.53 -4.88 -1.65
C GLY A 415 -12.92 -5.47 -1.42
N ALA A 416 -13.17 -6.67 -1.90
CA ALA A 416 -14.41 -7.41 -1.66
C ALA A 416 -14.55 -7.96 -0.22
N GLY A 417 -13.49 -7.89 0.61
CA GLY A 417 -13.49 -8.42 1.97
C GLY A 417 -13.15 -9.91 2.08
N HIS A 418 -12.62 -10.52 1.02
CA HIS A 418 -12.33 -11.95 0.94
C HIS A 418 -10.87 -12.19 0.61
N VAL A 419 -10.09 -12.68 1.56
CA VAL A 419 -8.62 -12.86 1.43
C VAL A 419 -8.17 -14.32 1.43
N PHE A 420 -9.09 -15.27 1.53
CA PHE A 420 -8.77 -16.69 1.67
C PHE A 420 -7.94 -17.20 0.46
N TRP A 421 -8.43 -17.01 -0.76
CA TRP A 421 -7.74 -17.50 -1.96
C TRP A 421 -6.38 -16.84 -2.20
N PRO A 422 -6.23 -15.51 -2.07
CA PRO A 422 -4.91 -14.86 -2.10
C PRO A 422 -3.95 -15.38 -1.03
N PHE A 423 -4.45 -15.72 0.16
CA PHE A 423 -3.63 -16.30 1.22
C PHE A 423 -3.15 -17.71 0.86
N VAL A 424 -4.05 -18.58 0.38
CA VAL A 424 -3.69 -19.91 -0.14
C VAL A 424 -2.69 -19.82 -1.28
N ALA A 425 -2.90 -18.87 -2.22
CA ALA A 425 -1.98 -18.63 -3.32
C ALA A 425 -0.56 -18.32 -2.84
N SER A 426 -0.42 -17.55 -1.77
CA SER A 426 0.88 -17.20 -1.18
C SER A 426 1.54 -18.36 -0.46
N LEU A 427 0.76 -19.22 0.21
CA LEU A 427 1.27 -20.46 0.79
C LEU A 427 1.79 -21.42 -0.29
N VAL A 428 1.07 -21.56 -1.40
CA VAL A 428 1.53 -22.38 -2.54
C VAL A 428 2.77 -21.74 -3.17
N ARG A 429 2.80 -20.42 -3.31
CA ARG A 429 3.96 -19.71 -3.87
C ARG A 429 5.25 -19.99 -3.06
N ILE A 430 5.22 -19.88 -1.72
CA ILE A 430 6.38 -20.17 -0.89
C ILE A 430 6.75 -21.67 -0.94
N ALA A 431 5.76 -22.56 -0.92
CA ALA A 431 6.02 -24.00 -1.00
C ALA A 431 6.72 -24.38 -2.32
N VAL A 432 6.28 -23.83 -3.46
CA VAL A 432 6.86 -24.10 -4.78
C VAL A 432 8.20 -23.37 -4.96
N ALA A 433 8.25 -22.06 -4.70
CA ALA A 433 9.49 -21.30 -4.95
C ALA A 433 10.63 -21.70 -4.01
N ALA A 434 10.34 -21.78 -2.71
CA ALA A 434 11.34 -22.12 -1.72
C ALA A 434 11.45 -23.64 -1.50
N GLY A 435 10.34 -24.34 -1.20
CA GLY A 435 10.35 -25.76 -0.91
C GLY A 435 10.84 -26.60 -2.10
N CYS A 436 10.14 -26.52 -3.23
CA CYS A 436 10.57 -27.24 -4.44
C CYS A 436 11.90 -26.70 -5.00
N GLY A 437 12.14 -25.37 -4.86
CA GLY A 437 13.42 -24.75 -5.25
C GLY A 437 14.62 -25.34 -4.50
N TRP A 438 14.54 -25.44 -3.17
CA TRP A 438 15.57 -26.06 -2.33
C TRP A 438 15.77 -27.54 -2.65
N LEU A 439 14.67 -28.29 -2.89
CA LEU A 439 14.75 -29.69 -3.31
C LEU A 439 15.40 -29.83 -4.69
N ALA A 440 15.03 -29.00 -5.65
CA ALA A 440 15.60 -29.02 -7.00
C ALA A 440 17.12 -28.79 -7.00
N VAL A 441 17.59 -27.86 -6.17
CA VAL A 441 19.02 -27.55 -6.08
C VAL A 441 19.76 -28.53 -5.17
N GLY A 442 19.28 -28.73 -3.93
CA GLY A 442 20.01 -29.45 -2.90
C GLY A 442 19.94 -30.98 -3.05
N HIS A 443 18.84 -31.52 -3.58
CA HIS A 443 18.63 -32.97 -3.71
C HIS A 443 18.87 -33.49 -5.14
N PHE A 444 18.36 -32.75 -6.14
CA PHE A 444 18.44 -33.15 -7.54
C PHE A 444 19.62 -32.52 -8.28
N GLY A 445 20.44 -31.70 -7.63
CA GLY A 445 21.62 -31.08 -8.25
C GLY A 445 21.29 -30.12 -9.40
N GLY A 446 20.08 -29.58 -9.42
CA GLY A 446 19.63 -28.65 -10.46
C GLY A 446 20.42 -27.35 -10.43
N GLY A 447 20.72 -26.79 -11.61
CA GLY A 447 21.41 -25.52 -11.75
C GLY A 447 20.46 -24.30 -11.57
N MET A 448 21.00 -23.09 -11.83
CA MET A 448 20.26 -21.80 -11.76
C MET A 448 18.97 -21.83 -12.57
N ALA A 449 18.94 -22.48 -13.74
CA ALA A 449 17.76 -22.60 -14.59
C ALA A 449 16.64 -23.42 -13.92
N ALA A 450 16.96 -24.48 -13.16
CA ALA A 450 15.99 -25.28 -12.42
C ALA A 450 15.35 -24.45 -11.30
N LEU A 451 16.15 -23.72 -10.52
CA LEU A 451 15.65 -22.81 -9.49
C LEU A 451 14.77 -21.71 -10.08
N ALA A 452 15.22 -21.07 -11.16
CA ALA A 452 14.44 -20.07 -11.90
C ALA A 452 13.10 -20.65 -12.40
N GLY A 453 13.10 -21.89 -12.87
CA GLY A 453 11.88 -22.64 -13.26
C GLY A 453 10.91 -22.82 -12.11
N MET A 454 11.39 -23.13 -10.90
CA MET A 454 10.53 -23.25 -9.71
C MET A 454 9.95 -21.87 -9.29
N VAL A 455 10.75 -20.81 -9.37
CA VAL A 455 10.26 -19.44 -9.12
C VAL A 455 9.16 -19.10 -10.15
N THR A 456 9.40 -19.34 -11.43
CA THR A 456 8.41 -19.15 -12.51
C THR A 456 7.13 -19.94 -12.26
N ALA A 457 7.24 -21.22 -11.97
CA ALA A 457 6.09 -22.09 -11.65
C ALA A 457 5.30 -21.54 -10.45
N SER A 458 5.99 -21.01 -9.42
CA SER A 458 5.35 -20.42 -8.25
C SER A 458 4.54 -19.17 -8.59
N LEU A 459 5.04 -18.31 -9.49
CA LEU A 459 4.32 -17.10 -9.94
C LEU A 459 3.07 -17.46 -10.76
N ILE A 460 3.18 -18.45 -11.64
CA ILE A 460 2.07 -18.96 -12.44
C ILE A 460 1.02 -19.61 -11.53
N ALA A 461 1.43 -20.45 -10.57
CA ALA A 461 0.54 -21.08 -9.61
C ALA A 461 -0.19 -20.02 -8.75
N TYR A 462 0.54 -18.98 -8.30
CA TYR A 462 -0.05 -17.86 -7.58
C TYR A 462 -1.15 -17.18 -8.40
N ALA A 463 -0.89 -16.84 -9.66
CA ALA A 463 -1.86 -16.22 -10.55
C ALA A 463 -3.05 -17.14 -10.83
N ALA A 464 -2.81 -18.43 -11.05
CA ALA A 464 -3.88 -19.42 -11.30
C ALA A 464 -4.83 -19.55 -10.10
N ILE A 465 -4.29 -19.64 -8.87
CA ILE A 465 -5.11 -19.69 -7.65
C ILE A 465 -5.86 -18.38 -7.44
N CYS A 466 -5.20 -17.22 -7.64
CA CYS A 466 -5.89 -15.93 -7.58
C CYS A 466 -7.00 -15.83 -8.62
N SER A 467 -6.88 -16.46 -9.79
CA SER A 467 -7.94 -16.49 -10.82
C SER A 467 -9.24 -17.15 -10.34
N ILE A 468 -9.17 -18.06 -9.35
CA ILE A 468 -10.36 -18.67 -8.72
C ILE A 468 -11.26 -17.58 -8.12
N VAL A 469 -10.68 -16.48 -7.63
CA VAL A 469 -11.42 -15.32 -7.11
C VAL A 469 -12.39 -14.79 -8.18
N MET A 470 -11.96 -14.68 -9.44
CA MET A 470 -12.80 -14.18 -10.54
C MET A 470 -13.97 -15.13 -10.86
N LEU A 471 -13.76 -16.44 -10.69
CA LEU A 471 -14.73 -17.50 -10.97
C LEU A 471 -15.67 -17.74 -9.78
N SER A 472 -15.21 -17.51 -8.56
CA SER A 472 -15.94 -17.80 -7.33
C SER A 472 -17.11 -16.82 -7.13
N ARG A 473 -18.32 -17.35 -7.10
CA ARG A 473 -19.53 -16.56 -6.78
C ARG A 473 -19.53 -16.10 -5.32
N SER A 474 -18.91 -16.83 -4.40
CA SER A 474 -18.89 -16.53 -2.97
C SER A 474 -18.09 -15.28 -2.63
N VAL A 475 -17.00 -15.01 -3.36
CA VAL A 475 -16.15 -13.84 -3.17
C VAL A 475 -16.87 -12.52 -3.52
N TRP A 476 -17.84 -12.61 -4.45
CA TRP A 476 -18.57 -11.46 -4.96
C TRP A 476 -19.96 -11.30 -4.33
N ARG A 477 -20.31 -12.12 -3.31
CA ARG A 477 -21.55 -11.93 -2.56
C ARG A 477 -21.34 -10.87 -1.49
N LEU A 478 -22.35 -10.02 -1.31
CA LEU A 478 -22.45 -9.18 -0.13
C LEU A 478 -22.65 -10.11 1.07
N ASP A 479 -21.76 -10.06 2.06
CA ASP A 479 -22.06 -10.51 3.42
C ASP A 479 -23.09 -9.51 3.97
N VAL A 480 -24.37 -9.73 3.67
CA VAL A 480 -25.48 -8.98 4.25
C VAL A 480 -25.54 -9.39 5.73
N ARG A 481 -24.90 -8.60 6.59
CA ARG A 481 -25.14 -8.57 8.04
C ARG A 481 -25.54 -7.17 8.46
#